data_371ec3d3bdcd1752902eabf02c1a96d6
#
_entry.id   371ec3d3bdcd1752902eabf02c1a96d6
#
_cell.length_a   1.000
_cell.length_b   1.000
_cell.length_c   1.000
_cell.angle_alpha   90.00
_cell.angle_beta   90.00
_cell.angle_gamma   90.00
#
_symmetry.space_group_name_H-M   'P 1'
#
loop_
_entity.id
_entity.type
_entity.pdbx_description
1 polymer ?
#
loop_
_entity_poly.entity_id
_entity_poly.type
_entity_poly.pdbx_seq_one_letter_code
_entity_poly.pdbx_strand_id
1 'polypeptide(L)'
;PIRYGGLFPARMLRLFRHGQGRVEPRWMDEHIVVNGPVAHLSGGIIDDNRKPLDWWIAKHNAYASREVVDILNQRHGFLPADMTPSGAAGVKRWIKHHLYARLPGGLRAGVYFLYRYILRGGFRDGAQARAFHVLQGFWYRYLVDAKLAEVDRFMAQNDAGPAAAIHAVLGIDLFAAQQKEAA
;
A
#
# COMPACT_ATOMS: atom_id res chain seq x y z
N PRO A 1 21.23 -6.07 -5.49
CA PRO A 1 19.91 -6.00 -6.10
C PRO A 1 19.02 -7.13 -5.62
N ILE A 2 17.71 -6.86 -5.49
CA ILE A 2 16.71 -7.86 -5.15
C ILE A 2 16.30 -8.57 -6.45
N ARG A 3 16.38 -9.89 -6.49
CA ARG A 3 16.08 -10.71 -7.68
C ARG A 3 14.97 -11.72 -7.44
N TYR A 4 14.84 -12.19 -6.21
CA TYR A 4 13.91 -13.23 -5.80
C TYR A 4 12.74 -12.66 -4.98
N GLY A 5 11.92 -13.52 -4.41
CA GLY A 5 10.79 -13.10 -3.57
C GLY A 5 9.55 -12.66 -4.35
N GLY A 6 9.51 -12.84 -5.67
CA GLY A 6 8.32 -12.58 -6.49
C GLY A 6 7.96 -11.09 -6.66
N LEU A 7 8.93 -10.17 -6.46
CA LEU A 7 8.74 -8.75 -6.71
C LEU A 7 8.87 -8.39 -8.18
N PHE A 8 9.70 -9.11 -8.91
CA PHE A 8 10.02 -8.82 -10.30
C PHE A 8 9.54 -9.93 -11.23
N PRO A 9 9.23 -9.58 -12.48
CA PRO A 9 9.17 -8.22 -13.04
C PRO A 9 7.94 -7.44 -12.56
N ALA A 10 8.14 -6.20 -12.10
CA ALA A 10 7.08 -5.25 -11.81
C ALA A 10 6.95 -4.27 -12.99
N ARG A 11 5.82 -4.35 -13.70
CA ARG A 11 5.55 -3.45 -14.83
C ARG A 11 4.77 -2.24 -14.32
N MET A 12 5.29 -1.06 -14.61
CA MET A 12 4.68 0.21 -14.21
C MET A 12 4.62 1.16 -15.41
N LEU A 13 3.51 1.84 -15.57
CA LEU A 13 3.41 2.96 -16.51
C LEU A 13 4.26 4.12 -15.98
N ARG A 14 5.22 4.60 -16.80
CA ARG A 14 6.13 5.69 -16.40
C ARG A 14 6.25 6.77 -17.46
N LEU A 15 6.00 6.44 -18.72
CA LEU A 15 6.13 7.36 -19.84
C LEU A 15 4.77 7.49 -20.53
N PHE A 16 4.27 8.71 -20.65
CA PHE A 16 3.03 9.04 -21.34
C PHE A 16 3.10 10.47 -21.89
N ARG A 17 2.27 10.79 -22.87
CA ARG A 17 2.18 12.12 -23.41
C ARG A 17 1.55 13.09 -22.42
N HIS A 18 2.07 14.31 -22.34
CA HIS A 18 1.50 15.34 -21.48
C HIS A 18 -0.01 15.50 -21.75
N GLY A 19 -0.78 15.61 -20.67
CA GLY A 19 -2.25 15.71 -20.73
C GLY A 19 -3.00 14.41 -21.02
N GLN A 20 -2.32 13.28 -21.29
CA GLN A 20 -2.96 12.00 -21.56
C GLN A 20 -2.98 11.03 -20.37
N GLY A 21 -2.28 11.39 -19.31
CA GLY A 21 -2.21 10.57 -18.09
C GLY A 21 -2.68 11.35 -16.87
N ARG A 22 -3.27 10.62 -15.95
CA ARG A 22 -3.64 11.12 -14.62
C ARG A 22 -3.18 10.14 -13.55
N VAL A 23 -2.88 10.63 -12.37
CA VAL A 23 -2.64 9.81 -11.18
C VAL A 23 -3.97 9.43 -10.56
N GLU A 24 -4.14 8.19 -10.13
CA GLU A 24 -5.33 7.77 -9.38
C GLU A 24 -5.43 8.57 -8.08
N PRO A 25 -6.60 9.07 -7.70
CA PRO A 25 -6.82 9.74 -6.41
C PRO A 25 -6.91 8.70 -5.29
N ARG A 26 -5.75 8.27 -4.76
CA ARG A 26 -5.64 7.27 -3.71
C ARG A 26 -4.69 7.73 -2.62
N TRP A 27 -4.89 7.20 -1.42
CA TRP A 27 -3.99 7.46 -0.30
C TRP A 27 -2.69 6.68 -0.38
N MET A 28 -2.73 5.51 -1.04
CA MET A 28 -1.57 4.63 -1.18
C MET A 28 -1.62 3.85 -2.50
N ASP A 29 -0.44 3.48 -3.05
CA ASP A 29 -0.28 2.71 -4.29
C ASP A 29 -1.00 3.37 -5.49
N GLU A 30 -0.82 4.68 -5.67
CA GLU A 30 -1.34 5.45 -6.80
C GLU A 30 -0.75 4.93 -8.12
N HIS A 31 -1.60 4.67 -9.09
CA HIS A 31 -1.17 4.28 -10.42
C HIS A 31 -1.42 5.42 -11.42
N ILE A 32 -0.58 5.48 -12.44
CA ILE A 32 -0.83 6.36 -13.58
C ILE A 32 -1.82 5.65 -14.50
N VAL A 33 -2.92 6.30 -14.80
CA VAL A 33 -3.96 5.84 -15.74
C VAL A 33 -3.89 6.69 -17.00
N VAL A 34 -3.91 6.05 -18.16
CA VAL A 34 -3.95 6.71 -19.47
C VAL A 34 -5.14 6.23 -20.26
N ASN A 35 -5.70 7.11 -21.08
CA ASN A 35 -6.73 6.79 -22.05
C ASN A 35 -6.05 6.46 -23.39
N GLY A 36 -5.92 5.16 -23.70
CA GLY A 36 -5.32 4.74 -24.96
C GLY A 36 -4.48 3.46 -24.85
N PRO A 37 -3.88 3.01 -25.94
CA PRO A 37 -3.05 1.81 -25.96
C PRO A 37 -1.77 2.01 -25.17
N VAL A 38 -1.35 0.95 -24.48
CA VAL A 38 -0.10 0.91 -23.70
C VAL A 38 0.88 -0.04 -24.37
N ALA A 39 2.09 0.46 -24.65
CA ALA A 39 3.20 -0.34 -25.16
C ALA A 39 4.16 -0.74 -24.02
N HIS A 40 4.82 -1.87 -24.18
CA HIS A 40 5.86 -2.32 -23.29
C HIS A 40 7.23 -2.00 -23.85
N LEU A 41 8.05 -1.34 -23.04
CA LEU A 41 9.45 -1.10 -23.37
C LEU A 41 10.30 -2.25 -22.80
N SER A 42 11.30 -2.68 -23.55
CA SER A 42 12.34 -3.58 -23.05
C SER A 42 13.33 -2.79 -22.17
N GLY A 43 13.84 -3.43 -21.14
CA GLY A 43 14.76 -2.81 -20.19
C GLY A 43 14.14 -2.69 -18.80
N GLY A 44 14.91 -2.20 -17.84
CA GLY A 44 14.52 -2.06 -16.45
C GLY A 44 14.84 -0.68 -15.90
N ILE A 45 14.09 -0.27 -14.89
CA ILE A 45 14.39 0.90 -14.08
C ILE A 45 14.99 0.39 -12.76
N ILE A 46 16.12 0.95 -12.36
CA ILE A 46 16.75 0.68 -11.08
C ILE A 46 16.30 1.76 -10.10
N ASP A 47 15.62 1.36 -9.04
CA ASP A 47 15.34 2.23 -7.89
C ASP A 47 16.49 2.07 -6.88
N ASP A 48 17.41 3.03 -6.89
CA ASP A 48 18.57 3.07 -5.98
C ASP A 48 18.33 4.07 -4.85
N ASN A 49 17.65 3.62 -3.83
CA ASN A 49 17.38 4.44 -2.65
C ASN A 49 18.59 4.46 -1.71
N ARG A 50 19.28 5.61 -1.65
CA ARG A 50 20.48 5.83 -0.81
C ARG A 50 20.19 6.51 0.53
N LYS A 51 18.93 6.64 0.90
CA LYS A 51 18.53 7.24 2.19
C LYS A 51 18.80 6.26 3.35
N PRO A 52 19.12 6.76 4.56
CA PRO A 52 19.33 5.92 5.73
C PRO A 52 18.09 5.13 6.11
N LEU A 53 18.29 4.07 6.88
CA LEU A 53 17.22 3.17 7.32
C LEU A 53 16.15 3.89 8.13
N ASP A 54 16.52 4.82 9.00
CA ASP A 54 15.57 5.61 9.81
C ASP A 54 14.59 6.38 8.92
N TRP A 55 15.10 7.00 7.86
CA TRP A 55 14.23 7.69 6.88
C TRP A 55 13.28 6.70 6.19
N TRP A 56 13.79 5.52 5.84
CA TRP A 56 12.99 4.48 5.21
C TRP A 56 11.86 3.98 6.13
N ILE A 57 12.19 3.73 7.41
CA ILE A 57 11.22 3.32 8.44
C ILE A 57 10.15 4.39 8.64
N ALA A 58 10.55 5.66 8.83
CA ALA A 58 9.63 6.76 9.01
C ALA A 58 8.67 6.91 7.81
N LYS A 59 9.20 6.82 6.59
CA LYS A 59 8.41 6.86 5.36
C LYS A 59 7.39 5.70 5.31
N HIS A 60 7.81 4.47 5.61
CA HIS A 60 6.92 3.31 5.57
C HIS A 60 5.92 3.29 6.72
N ASN A 61 6.27 3.89 7.87
CA ASN A 61 5.30 4.11 8.94
C ASN A 61 4.16 5.05 8.49
N ALA A 62 4.49 6.14 7.80
CA ALA A 62 3.50 7.04 7.22
C ALA A 62 2.67 6.35 6.10
N TYR A 63 3.30 5.53 5.27
CA TYR A 63 2.62 4.73 4.25
C TYR A 63 1.65 3.71 4.85
N ALA A 64 2.03 3.05 5.95
CA ALA A 64 1.14 2.14 6.65
C ALA A 64 -0.12 2.83 7.15
N SER A 65 -0.01 4.06 7.67
CA SER A 65 -1.18 4.86 8.07
C SER A 65 -2.10 5.19 6.89
N ARG A 66 -1.54 5.54 5.73
CA ARG A 66 -2.32 5.79 4.50
C ARG A 66 -2.99 4.53 3.96
N GLU A 67 -2.31 3.38 4.03
CA GLU A 67 -2.90 2.10 3.63
C GLU A 67 -4.11 1.73 4.52
N VAL A 68 -4.06 2.07 5.82
CA VAL A 68 -5.20 1.91 6.73
C VAL A 68 -6.39 2.77 6.31
N VAL A 69 -6.17 4.01 5.87
CA VAL A 69 -7.24 4.87 5.33
C VAL A 69 -7.92 4.21 4.13
N ASP A 70 -7.15 3.70 3.17
CA ASP A 70 -7.69 2.99 2.00
C ASP A 70 -8.49 1.73 2.41
N ILE A 71 -8.01 0.96 3.39
CA ILE A 71 -8.71 -0.24 3.89
C ILE A 71 -10.02 0.13 4.55
N LEU A 72 -10.02 1.14 5.41
CA LEU A 72 -11.24 1.63 6.08
C LEU A 72 -12.22 2.22 5.09
N ASN A 73 -11.75 2.97 4.10
CA ASN A 73 -12.62 3.48 3.04
C ASN A 73 -13.30 2.36 2.24
N GLN A 74 -12.57 1.28 1.94
CA GLN A 74 -13.16 0.11 1.28
C GLN A 74 -14.22 -0.60 2.13
N ARG A 75 -14.10 -0.55 3.46
CA ARG A 75 -15.07 -1.15 4.39
C ARG A 75 -16.30 -0.29 4.62
N HIS A 76 -16.12 1.02 4.71
CA HIS A 76 -17.13 1.94 5.21
C HIS A 76 -17.62 2.96 4.17
N GLY A 77 -16.90 3.15 3.03
CA GLY A 77 -17.33 4.02 1.93
C GLY A 77 -17.45 5.49 2.31
N PHE A 78 -16.56 6.03 3.13
CA PHE A 78 -16.64 7.40 3.64
C PHE A 78 -15.94 8.45 2.77
N LEU A 79 -15.14 8.04 1.78
CA LEU A 79 -14.57 8.94 0.78
C LEU A 79 -15.39 8.90 -0.53
N PRO A 80 -15.32 9.97 -1.34
CA PRO A 80 -15.99 10.04 -2.62
C PRO A 80 -15.68 8.85 -3.54
N ALA A 81 -16.65 8.48 -4.38
CA ALA A 81 -16.57 7.29 -5.25
C ALA A 81 -15.46 7.38 -6.32
N ASP A 82 -15.05 8.58 -6.69
CA ASP A 82 -13.93 8.85 -7.60
C ASP A 82 -12.56 8.44 -7.00
N MET A 83 -12.49 8.29 -5.69
CA MET A 83 -11.32 7.78 -4.97
C MET A 83 -11.32 6.25 -4.83
N THR A 84 -12.31 5.54 -5.37
CA THR A 84 -12.36 4.07 -5.34
C THR A 84 -11.76 3.48 -6.61
N PRO A 85 -10.87 2.46 -6.50
CA PRO A 85 -10.22 1.87 -7.66
C PRO A 85 -11.17 1.02 -8.51
N SER A 86 -11.10 1.18 -9.83
CA SER A 86 -11.86 0.37 -10.80
C SER A 86 -10.94 -0.48 -11.70
N GLY A 87 -11.43 -1.61 -12.22
CA GLY A 87 -10.76 -2.41 -13.25
C GLY A 87 -10.10 -3.71 -12.76
N ALA A 88 -9.26 -4.34 -13.62
CA ALA A 88 -8.62 -5.64 -13.39
C ALA A 88 -7.73 -5.71 -12.12
N ALA A 89 -7.20 -4.57 -11.67
CA ALA A 89 -6.58 -4.43 -10.37
C ALA A 89 -7.57 -4.70 -9.23
N GLY A 90 -8.86 -4.44 -9.44
CA GLY A 90 -9.94 -4.71 -8.49
C GLY A 90 -10.12 -6.20 -8.20
N VAL A 91 -10.06 -7.09 -9.20
CA VAL A 91 -10.25 -8.54 -9.01
C VAL A 91 -9.10 -9.16 -8.21
N LYS A 92 -7.85 -8.84 -8.55
CA LYS A 92 -6.69 -9.29 -7.76
C LYS A 92 -6.74 -8.76 -6.33
N ARG A 93 -7.23 -7.53 -6.17
CA ARG A 93 -7.43 -6.88 -4.88
C ARG A 93 -8.57 -7.54 -4.10
N TRP A 94 -9.69 -7.86 -4.75
CA TRP A 94 -10.82 -8.57 -4.14
C TRP A 94 -10.40 -9.94 -3.59
N ILE A 95 -9.67 -10.76 -4.37
CA ILE A 95 -9.13 -12.06 -3.93
C ILE A 95 -8.17 -11.85 -2.73
N LYS A 96 -7.28 -10.88 -2.81
CA LYS A 96 -6.37 -10.51 -1.73
C LYS A 96 -7.16 -10.15 -0.46
N HIS A 97 -8.21 -9.34 -0.57
CA HIS A 97 -9.00 -8.91 0.58
C HIS A 97 -9.86 -10.02 1.17
N HIS A 98 -10.53 -10.85 0.36
CA HIS A 98 -11.41 -11.90 0.88
C HIS A 98 -10.64 -13.07 1.51
N LEU A 99 -9.51 -13.45 0.96
CA LEU A 99 -8.68 -14.51 1.52
C LEU A 99 -7.86 -14.02 2.72
N TYR A 100 -7.33 -12.79 2.62
CA TYR A 100 -6.51 -12.18 3.68
C TYR A 100 -7.35 -11.60 4.84
N ALA A 101 -8.55 -11.10 4.59
CA ALA A 101 -9.38 -10.47 5.63
C ALA A 101 -9.88 -11.47 6.70
N ARG A 102 -9.89 -12.76 6.38
CA ARG A 102 -10.33 -13.81 7.32
C ARG A 102 -9.23 -14.31 8.25
N LEU A 103 -7.97 -14.02 7.95
CA LEU A 103 -6.86 -14.40 8.82
C LEU A 103 -6.68 -13.35 9.92
N PRO A 104 -6.42 -13.77 11.17
CA PRO A 104 -6.07 -12.86 12.25
C PRO A 104 -4.92 -11.94 11.85
N GLY A 105 -5.00 -10.67 12.29
CA GLY A 105 -3.93 -9.70 12.06
C GLY A 105 -2.57 -10.26 12.51
N GLY A 106 -1.53 -10.00 11.72
CA GLY A 106 -0.20 -10.52 11.97
C GLY A 106 0.07 -11.91 11.37
N LEU A 107 -0.85 -12.86 11.47
CA LEU A 107 -0.68 -14.18 10.86
C LEU A 107 -0.58 -14.08 9.32
N ARG A 108 -1.43 -13.25 8.73
CA ARG A 108 -1.39 -12.99 7.28
C ARG A 108 -0.04 -12.40 6.83
N ALA A 109 0.55 -11.51 7.63
CA ALA A 109 1.86 -10.95 7.34
C ALA A 109 2.95 -12.03 7.38
N GLY A 110 2.89 -12.94 8.37
CA GLY A 110 3.78 -14.09 8.48
C GLY A 110 3.66 -15.05 7.30
N VAL A 111 2.44 -15.43 6.92
CA VAL A 111 2.19 -16.32 5.76
C VAL A 111 2.69 -15.69 4.47
N TYR A 112 2.43 -14.40 4.25
CA TYR A 112 2.92 -13.68 3.08
C TYR A 112 4.45 -13.61 3.05
N PHE A 113 5.09 -13.35 4.18
CA PHE A 113 6.54 -13.36 4.30
C PHE A 113 7.13 -14.73 3.99
N LEU A 114 6.60 -15.80 4.57
CA LEU A 114 7.06 -17.17 4.32
C LEU A 114 6.90 -17.55 2.84
N TYR A 115 5.77 -17.21 2.24
CA TYR A 115 5.56 -17.40 0.80
C TYR A 115 6.65 -16.70 -0.02
N ARG A 116 6.91 -15.42 0.24
CA ARG A 116 7.92 -14.65 -0.51
C ARG A 116 9.34 -15.09 -0.23
N TYR A 117 9.66 -15.24 1.06
CA TYR A 117 11.02 -15.49 1.48
C TYR A 117 11.46 -16.92 1.20
N ILE A 118 10.59 -17.90 1.46
CA ILE A 118 10.90 -19.32 1.27
C ILE A 118 10.45 -19.78 -0.11
N LEU A 119 9.15 -19.79 -0.41
CA LEU A 119 8.63 -20.41 -1.64
C LEU A 119 9.05 -19.67 -2.91
N ARG A 120 9.18 -18.33 -2.85
CA ARG A 120 9.68 -17.51 -3.96
C ARG A 120 11.19 -17.27 -3.91
N GLY A 121 11.89 -17.91 -2.98
CA GLY A 121 13.34 -17.94 -2.90
C GLY A 121 14.00 -16.62 -2.47
N GLY A 122 13.29 -15.74 -1.75
CA GLY A 122 13.82 -14.45 -1.29
C GLY A 122 15.07 -14.59 -0.41
N PHE A 123 15.25 -15.73 0.27
CA PHE A 123 16.45 -16.04 1.05
C PHE A 123 17.73 -16.14 0.20
N ARG A 124 17.62 -16.32 -1.11
CA ARG A 124 18.73 -16.40 -2.07
C ARG A 124 19.34 -15.04 -2.37
N ASP A 125 18.62 -13.96 -2.09
CA ASP A 125 19.16 -12.60 -2.16
C ASP A 125 20.17 -12.37 -1.02
N GLY A 126 21.13 -11.46 -1.22
CA GLY A 126 22.18 -11.18 -0.24
C GLY A 126 21.66 -10.55 1.07
N ALA A 127 22.57 -10.28 2.02
CA ALA A 127 22.24 -9.80 3.36
C ALA A 127 21.37 -8.53 3.38
N GLN A 128 21.67 -7.56 2.53
CA GLN A 128 20.88 -6.31 2.41
C GLN A 128 19.47 -6.58 1.91
N ALA A 129 19.31 -7.48 0.96
CA ALA A 129 18.01 -7.85 0.44
C ALA A 129 17.19 -8.65 1.47
N ARG A 130 17.83 -9.41 2.36
CA ARG A 130 17.14 -10.06 3.49
C ARG A 130 16.49 -9.04 4.41
N ALA A 131 17.21 -7.97 4.76
CA ALA A 131 16.62 -6.88 5.54
C ALA A 131 15.38 -6.30 4.84
N PHE A 132 15.46 -6.06 3.52
CA PHE A 132 14.32 -5.61 2.74
C PHE A 132 13.15 -6.62 2.77
N HIS A 133 13.40 -7.91 2.60
CA HIS A 133 12.34 -8.93 2.65
C HIS A 133 11.64 -8.96 4.02
N VAL A 134 12.39 -8.81 5.12
CA VAL A 134 11.82 -8.75 6.47
C VAL A 134 11.03 -7.46 6.65
N LEU A 135 11.63 -6.32 6.34
CA LEU A 135 11.02 -5.02 6.57
C LEU A 135 9.81 -4.76 5.68
N GLN A 136 9.92 -5.03 4.36
CA GLN A 136 8.83 -4.81 3.41
C GLN A 136 7.84 -5.96 3.36
N GLY A 137 8.31 -7.20 3.49
CA GLY A 137 7.48 -8.39 3.35
C GLY A 137 6.72 -8.78 4.62
N PHE A 138 7.30 -8.53 5.80
CA PHE A 138 6.70 -8.88 7.08
C PHE A 138 6.34 -7.65 7.91
N TRP A 139 7.33 -6.88 8.37
CA TRP A 139 7.12 -5.77 9.29
C TRP A 139 6.11 -4.75 8.80
N TYR A 140 6.24 -4.30 7.57
CA TYR A 140 5.31 -3.32 6.98
C TYR A 140 3.86 -3.84 6.97
N ARG A 141 3.66 -5.10 6.57
CA ARG A 141 2.33 -5.72 6.55
C ARG A 141 1.74 -5.89 7.95
N TYR A 142 2.59 -6.31 8.89
CA TYR A 142 2.20 -6.40 10.29
C TYR A 142 1.84 -5.04 10.89
N LEU A 143 2.62 -4.01 10.56
CA LEU A 143 2.36 -2.64 11.01
C LEU A 143 1.01 -2.10 10.52
N VAL A 144 0.64 -2.36 9.25
CA VAL A 144 -0.68 -2.01 8.72
C VAL A 144 -1.78 -2.70 9.53
N ASP A 145 -1.62 -4.00 9.82
CA ASP A 145 -2.59 -4.75 10.61
C ASP A 145 -2.73 -4.22 12.03
N ALA A 146 -1.61 -3.89 12.68
CA ALA A 146 -1.59 -3.35 14.03
C ALA A 146 -2.28 -1.99 14.11
N LYS A 147 -1.96 -1.08 13.18
CA LYS A 147 -2.60 0.25 13.10
C LYS A 147 -4.09 0.14 12.80
N LEU A 148 -4.48 -0.78 11.92
CA LEU A 148 -5.89 -1.01 11.63
C LEU A 148 -6.65 -1.50 12.87
N ALA A 149 -6.08 -2.44 13.62
CA ALA A 149 -6.68 -2.92 14.86
C ALA A 149 -6.76 -1.82 15.94
N GLU A 150 -5.82 -0.89 15.96
CA GLU A 150 -5.84 0.26 16.86
C GLU A 150 -7.00 1.22 16.52
N VAL A 151 -7.20 1.53 15.24
CA VAL A 151 -8.32 2.36 14.78
C VAL A 151 -9.66 1.66 15.00
N ASP A 152 -9.78 0.37 14.67
CA ASP A 152 -11.01 -0.43 14.90
C ASP A 152 -11.38 -0.44 16.40
N ARG A 153 -10.39 -0.57 17.29
CA ARG A 153 -10.59 -0.51 18.73
C ARG A 153 -11.07 0.87 19.17
N PHE A 154 -10.47 1.94 18.68
CA PHE A 154 -10.89 3.30 19.00
C PHE A 154 -12.34 3.55 18.57
N MET A 155 -12.72 3.13 17.36
CA MET A 155 -14.09 3.23 16.87
C MET A 155 -15.07 2.53 17.81
N ALA A 156 -14.75 1.31 18.21
CA ALA A 156 -15.62 0.52 19.10
C ALA A 156 -15.73 1.10 20.52
N GLN A 157 -14.66 1.67 21.06
CA GLN A 157 -14.64 2.22 22.42
C GLN A 157 -15.31 3.58 22.55
N ASN A 158 -15.31 4.37 21.46
CA ASN A 158 -15.79 5.75 21.48
C ASN A 158 -17.05 5.97 20.63
N ASP A 159 -17.64 4.90 20.08
CA ASP A 159 -18.76 4.98 19.12
C ASP A 159 -18.46 6.00 18.00
N ALA A 160 -17.21 6.00 17.53
CA ALA A 160 -16.71 6.99 16.59
C ALA A 160 -16.76 6.48 15.16
N GLY A 161 -17.09 7.36 14.22
CA GLY A 161 -17.01 7.06 12.78
C GLY A 161 -15.54 6.95 12.29
N PRO A 162 -15.31 6.32 11.11
CA PRO A 162 -13.98 6.08 10.58
C PRO A 162 -13.12 7.35 10.45
N ALA A 163 -13.68 8.46 9.97
CA ALA A 163 -12.95 9.71 9.78
C ALA A 163 -12.43 10.29 11.10
N ALA A 164 -13.26 10.29 12.13
CA ALA A 164 -12.88 10.76 13.46
C ALA A 164 -11.79 9.86 14.09
N ALA A 165 -11.92 8.54 13.95
CA ALA A 165 -10.96 7.59 14.45
C ALA A 165 -9.61 7.69 13.73
N ILE A 166 -9.61 7.84 12.40
CA ILE A 166 -8.39 8.08 11.61
C ILE A 166 -7.68 9.34 12.08
N HIS A 167 -8.40 10.44 12.28
CA HIS A 167 -7.82 11.68 12.77
C HIS A 167 -7.23 11.50 14.19
N ALA A 168 -7.99 10.89 15.10
CA ALA A 168 -7.57 10.73 16.49
C ALA A 168 -6.35 9.80 16.66
N VAL A 169 -6.33 8.67 15.93
CA VAL A 169 -5.33 7.62 16.10
C VAL A 169 -4.12 7.82 15.19
N LEU A 170 -4.36 8.18 13.92
CA LEU A 170 -3.30 8.27 12.91
C LEU A 170 -2.82 9.69 12.66
N GLY A 171 -3.49 10.72 13.20
CA GLY A 171 -3.17 12.13 12.97
C GLY A 171 -3.41 12.58 11.52
N ILE A 172 -4.23 11.87 10.76
CA ILE A 172 -4.53 12.18 9.36
C ILE A 172 -5.83 12.96 9.28
N ASP A 173 -5.78 14.19 8.78
CA ASP A 173 -6.96 14.96 8.42
C ASP A 173 -7.33 14.65 6.97
N LEU A 174 -8.44 13.93 6.78
CA LEU A 174 -8.92 13.49 5.48
C LEU A 174 -9.41 14.64 4.60
N PHE A 175 -9.80 15.76 5.19
CA PHE A 175 -10.42 16.89 4.50
C PHE A 175 -9.45 18.08 4.33
N ALA A 176 -8.32 18.09 5.00
CA ALA A 176 -7.31 19.15 4.86
C ALA A 176 -6.77 19.29 3.42
N ALA A 177 -6.72 18.19 2.65
CA ALA A 177 -6.30 18.21 1.24
C ALA A 177 -7.35 18.89 0.35
N GLN A 178 -8.63 18.69 0.62
CA GLN A 178 -9.73 19.31 -0.15
C GLN A 178 -9.81 20.83 0.09
N GLN A 179 -9.44 21.30 1.28
CA GLN A 179 -9.38 22.74 1.59
C GLN A 179 -8.25 23.47 0.88
N LYS A 180 -7.15 22.77 0.54
CA LYS A 180 -6.03 23.35 -0.21
C LYS A 180 -6.28 23.46 -1.71
N GLU A 181 -7.17 22.65 -2.29
CA GLU A 181 -7.55 22.75 -3.69
C GLU A 181 -8.68 23.77 -3.94
N ALA A 182 -9.40 24.17 -2.87
CA ALA A 182 -10.49 25.15 -2.94
C ALA A 182 -10.02 26.60 -2.60
N ALA A 183 -8.76 26.80 -2.20
CA ALA A 183 -8.16 28.09 -1.88
C ALA A 183 -7.12 28.50 -2.94
#